data_c5d9ffcaeb43575ac0067f7ef9f7fbe2
#
_entry.id   c5d9ffcaeb43575ac0067f7ef9f7fbe2
#
_cell.length_a   1.000
_cell.length_b   1.000
_cell.length_c   1.000
_cell.angle_alpha   90.00
_cell.angle_beta   90.00
_cell.angle_gamma   90.00
#
_symmetry.space_group_name_H-M   'P 1'
#
loop_
_entity.id
_entity.type
_entity.pdbx_description
1 polymer ?
#
loop_
_entity_poly.entity_id
_entity_poly.type
_entity_poly.pdbx_seq_one_letter_code
_entity_poly.pdbx_strand_id
1 'polypeptide(L)'
;MNKIIRYLAFLLLSFTVMSCDSSDEMKDITISPKEEVKPQVVKVFSHPGILFTYEDMARIKEQAFYYAKPWKLSYEMLKGHANVNYVVQGPYAEVERTEGVNSPAAGAMSSDSQMAYHCALMWVITGEQRYADKAIEILNAWSGTLTALIGGDDMLMSAWYGFNLINAAEILRYTDAGWKEADIIQAEKMFKEVFYDLIKDWKRGRAGNWDTAITKMHLAVGVFLDDKEIFDRAIAFYNSTTEGSNGTLSKNIYDTGQNFESGRDQTHAQYGIGGLAESCEVAWKQGIDLYKSMDNRLLKGFEYMAKYNLGNDDVPFQGNVYGNSISTIDRGNLQPIYEMVYNHYYNRKGLSEAEVEYTKKVVDKVRGQGGESWNAQCLGLGTLLFNESK
;
A
#
# COMPACT_ATOMS: atom_id res chain seq x y z
N MET A 1 -12.34 45.57 23.36
CA MET A 1 -13.23 45.87 24.51
C MET A 1 -14.12 44.62 24.71
N ASN A 2 -14.05 44.09 25.95
CA ASN A 2 -14.95 43.12 26.63
C ASN A 2 -15.03 41.68 26.05
N LYS A 3 -14.75 40.78 26.81
CA LYS A 3 -14.50 40.24 28.18
C LYS A 3 -15.02 38.81 28.21
N ILE A 4 -14.15 37.95 28.58
CA ILE A 4 -14.25 36.54 28.98
C ILE A 4 -15.14 36.41 30.18
N ILE A 5 -15.98 35.36 30.26
CA ILE A 5 -16.49 34.81 31.53
C ILE A 5 -16.33 33.30 31.56
N ARG A 6 -15.47 32.87 32.51
CA ARG A 6 -15.33 31.48 32.98
C ARG A 6 -16.39 31.23 34.05
N TYR A 7 -17.05 30.07 34.04
CA TYR A 7 -17.76 29.56 35.21
C TYR A 7 -17.05 28.33 35.77
N LEU A 8 -16.48 28.51 36.98
CA LEU A 8 -16.11 27.44 37.90
C LEU A 8 -17.34 27.17 38.78
N ALA A 9 -17.79 25.96 38.84
CA ALA A 9 -18.76 25.51 39.86
C ALA A 9 -18.02 24.78 40.97
N PHE A 10 -17.95 25.39 42.16
CA PHE A 10 -17.55 24.76 43.43
C PHE A 10 -18.77 24.10 44.07
N LEU A 11 -18.68 22.80 44.30
CA LEU A 11 -19.63 22.08 45.19
C LEU A 11 -19.00 21.99 46.59
N LEU A 12 -19.59 22.70 47.56
CA LEU A 12 -19.32 22.54 48.97
C LEU A 12 -20.12 21.33 49.52
N LEU A 13 -19.43 20.36 50.08
CA LEU A 13 -20.03 19.31 50.90
C LEU A 13 -19.89 19.70 52.37
N SER A 14 -21.02 19.92 53.01
CA SER A 14 -21.13 20.15 54.45
C SER A 14 -20.99 18.82 55.23
N PHE A 15 -20.10 18.83 56.21
CA PHE A 15 -19.96 17.76 57.21
C PHE A 15 -20.98 17.95 58.29
N THR A 16 -21.78 16.93 58.52
CA THR A 16 -22.51 16.75 59.80
C THR A 16 -21.86 15.60 60.55
N VAL A 17 -21.32 15.94 61.71
CA VAL A 17 -20.81 14.97 62.69
C VAL A 17 -21.99 14.48 63.52
N MET A 18 -22.22 13.19 63.54
CA MET A 18 -23.03 12.52 64.55
C MET A 18 -22.20 11.42 65.17
N SER A 19 -21.89 11.61 66.48
CA SER A 19 -21.33 10.62 67.39
C SER A 19 -22.38 9.67 67.84
N CYS A 20 -22.12 8.35 67.76
CA CYS A 20 -22.66 7.39 68.77
C CYS A 20 -21.74 6.11 68.67
N ASP A 21 -21.37 5.74 69.91
CA ASP A 21 -20.63 4.57 70.33
C ASP A 21 -21.33 3.25 69.97
N SER A 22 -20.54 2.28 69.47
CA SER A 22 -20.55 0.89 70.00
C SER A 22 -19.61 0.01 69.16
N SER A 23 -18.81 -0.74 69.90
CA SER A 23 -18.00 -1.86 69.50
C SER A 23 -18.61 -2.72 68.39
N ASP A 24 -17.81 -3.06 67.29
CA ASP A 24 -17.56 -4.43 66.88
C ASP A 24 -16.90 -4.52 65.49
N GLU A 25 -15.92 -5.41 65.44
CA GLU A 25 -15.37 -6.09 64.26
C GLU A 25 -14.75 -5.26 63.14
N MET A 26 -13.43 -5.21 63.13
CA MET A 26 -12.62 -4.96 61.97
C MET A 26 -12.89 -6.03 60.90
N LYS A 27 -13.70 -5.69 59.91
CA LYS A 27 -13.73 -6.45 58.64
C LYS A 27 -12.54 -6.03 57.80
N ASP A 28 -11.67 -7.00 57.49
CA ASP A 28 -10.61 -6.86 56.51
C ASP A 28 -11.18 -6.37 55.17
N ILE A 29 -10.92 -5.11 54.84
CA ILE A 29 -11.19 -4.58 53.50
C ILE A 29 -10.08 -5.08 52.59
N THR A 30 -10.36 -6.16 51.90
CA THR A 30 -9.52 -6.62 50.78
C THR A 30 -9.61 -5.55 49.69
N ILE A 31 -8.55 -4.73 49.56
CA ILE A 31 -8.42 -3.80 48.44
C ILE A 31 -8.09 -4.66 47.21
N SER A 32 -9.10 -4.88 46.37
CA SER A 32 -8.89 -5.45 45.05
C SER A 32 -7.87 -4.60 44.27
N PRO A 33 -6.89 -5.20 43.59
CA PRO A 33 -5.98 -4.43 42.73
C PRO A 33 -6.81 -3.60 41.73
N LYS A 34 -6.55 -2.30 41.66
CA LYS A 34 -7.09 -1.47 40.58
C LYS A 34 -6.67 -2.14 39.28
N GLU A 35 -7.65 -2.51 38.45
CA GLU A 35 -7.38 -2.85 37.06
C GLU A 35 -6.54 -1.70 36.46
N GLU A 36 -5.33 -2.02 36.03
CA GLU A 36 -4.52 -1.12 35.21
C GLU A 36 -5.32 -0.84 33.95
N VAL A 37 -5.88 0.35 33.84
CA VAL A 37 -6.44 0.85 32.58
C VAL A 37 -5.25 0.97 31.62
N LYS A 38 -5.08 -0.03 30.76
CA LYS A 38 -4.10 0.06 29.65
C LYS A 38 -4.43 1.33 28.88
N PRO A 39 -3.44 2.19 28.62
CA PRO A 39 -3.68 3.38 27.80
C PRO A 39 -4.29 2.95 26.47
N GLN A 40 -5.45 3.50 26.17
CA GLN A 40 -6.10 3.27 24.87
C GLN A 40 -5.22 3.92 23.82
N VAL A 41 -4.57 3.12 22.95
CA VAL A 41 -3.78 3.61 21.84
C VAL A 41 -4.77 4.28 20.88
N VAL A 42 -4.72 5.60 20.81
CA VAL A 42 -5.52 6.38 19.85
C VAL A 42 -4.92 6.11 18.48
N LYS A 43 -5.60 5.34 17.64
CA LYS A 43 -5.19 5.10 16.24
C LYS A 43 -5.29 6.40 15.45
N VAL A 44 -4.23 6.71 14.73
CA VAL A 44 -4.11 7.93 13.91
C VAL A 44 -4.74 7.73 12.54
N PHE A 45 -4.75 6.49 12.05
CA PHE A 45 -5.23 6.10 10.73
C PHE A 45 -6.47 5.21 10.81
N SER A 46 -7.21 5.14 9.70
CA SER A 46 -8.27 4.16 9.50
C SER A 46 -7.66 2.80 9.16
N HIS A 47 -8.20 1.73 9.80
CA HIS A 47 -7.73 0.35 9.56
C HIS A 47 -8.91 -0.63 9.34
N PRO A 48 -8.74 -1.63 8.46
CA PRO A 48 -7.67 -1.72 7.48
C PRO A 48 -7.69 -0.50 6.56
N GLY A 49 -6.54 -0.08 6.06
CA GLY A 49 -6.48 1.22 5.38
C GLY A 49 -5.22 1.48 4.55
N ILE A 50 -4.41 0.46 4.21
CA ILE A 50 -3.35 0.64 3.22
C ILE A 50 -3.96 0.69 1.82
N LEU A 51 -4.42 -0.41 1.27
CA LEU A 51 -5.06 -0.45 -0.05
C LEU A 51 -6.57 -0.74 0.02
N PHE A 52 -7.05 -1.29 1.13
CA PHE A 52 -8.44 -1.73 1.27
C PHE A 52 -9.00 -1.29 2.62
N THR A 53 -10.24 -0.80 2.58
CA THR A 53 -11.10 -0.64 3.75
C THR A 53 -12.00 -1.88 3.89
N TYR A 54 -12.80 -1.94 4.97
CA TYR A 54 -13.83 -2.98 5.12
C TYR A 54 -14.85 -2.95 3.97
N GLU A 55 -15.20 -1.76 3.48
CA GLU A 55 -16.12 -1.59 2.36
C GLU A 55 -15.50 -2.14 1.06
N ASP A 56 -14.22 -1.90 0.81
CA ASP A 56 -13.51 -2.49 -0.33
C ASP A 56 -13.48 -4.00 -0.24
N MET A 57 -13.17 -4.55 0.94
CA MET A 57 -13.14 -6.00 1.15
C MET A 57 -14.51 -6.64 0.92
N ALA A 58 -15.59 -6.00 1.39
CA ALA A 58 -16.95 -6.46 1.15
C ALA A 58 -17.29 -6.44 -0.35
N ARG A 59 -16.95 -5.36 -1.06
CA ARG A 59 -17.12 -5.24 -2.51
C ARG A 59 -16.33 -6.30 -3.27
N ILE A 60 -15.05 -6.50 -2.95
CA ILE A 60 -14.19 -7.52 -3.60
C ILE A 60 -14.78 -8.91 -3.42
N LYS A 61 -15.23 -9.23 -2.20
CA LYS A 61 -15.90 -10.49 -1.91
C LYS A 61 -17.17 -10.69 -2.74
N GLU A 62 -18.02 -9.68 -2.79
CA GLU A 62 -19.25 -9.71 -3.59
C GLU A 62 -18.92 -9.94 -5.08
N GLN A 63 -18.00 -9.15 -5.65
CA GLN A 63 -17.59 -9.25 -7.05
C GLN A 63 -16.97 -10.60 -7.41
N ALA A 64 -16.19 -11.21 -6.51
CA ALA A 64 -15.60 -12.53 -6.71
C ALA A 64 -16.66 -13.64 -6.83
N PHE A 65 -17.76 -13.53 -6.10
CA PHE A 65 -18.87 -14.49 -6.13
C PHE A 65 -19.90 -14.21 -7.22
N TYR A 66 -20.04 -12.95 -7.65
CA TYR A 66 -20.81 -12.64 -8.84
C TYR A 66 -20.06 -13.16 -10.07
N TYR A 67 -20.47 -14.30 -10.58
CA TYR A 67 -19.87 -14.96 -11.76
C TYR A 67 -19.94 -14.14 -13.06
N ALA A 68 -19.98 -12.82 -12.97
CA ALA A 68 -20.01 -11.89 -14.08
C ALA A 68 -18.60 -11.41 -14.47
N LYS A 69 -18.37 -11.19 -15.75
CA LYS A 69 -17.21 -10.43 -16.25
C LYS A 69 -17.35 -8.96 -15.80
N PRO A 70 -16.21 -8.26 -15.52
CA PRO A 70 -14.83 -8.72 -15.74
C PRO A 70 -14.21 -9.43 -14.54
N TRP A 71 -14.80 -9.34 -13.34
CA TRP A 71 -14.19 -9.75 -12.05
C TRP A 71 -13.89 -11.25 -11.95
N LYS A 72 -14.76 -12.09 -12.55
CA LYS A 72 -14.60 -13.55 -12.49
C LYS A 72 -13.24 -14.03 -12.97
N LEU A 73 -12.76 -13.51 -14.10
CA LEU A 73 -11.48 -13.95 -14.67
C LEU A 73 -10.31 -13.58 -13.75
N SER A 74 -10.33 -12.38 -13.19
CA SER A 74 -9.31 -11.92 -12.25
C SER A 74 -9.36 -12.73 -10.93
N TYR A 75 -10.56 -13.09 -10.46
CA TYR A 75 -10.72 -13.97 -9.31
C TYR A 75 -10.17 -15.38 -9.57
N GLU A 76 -10.46 -15.96 -10.73
CA GLU A 76 -9.92 -17.30 -11.09
C GLU A 76 -8.38 -17.29 -11.21
N MET A 77 -7.78 -16.18 -11.66
CA MET A 77 -6.33 -16.00 -11.65
C MET A 77 -5.78 -16.02 -10.22
N LEU A 78 -6.37 -15.23 -9.31
CA LEU A 78 -5.98 -15.21 -7.89
C LEU A 78 -6.11 -16.57 -7.26
N LYS A 79 -7.27 -17.23 -7.43
CA LYS A 79 -7.57 -18.56 -6.90
C LYS A 79 -6.61 -19.64 -7.43
N GLY A 80 -6.20 -19.52 -8.70
CA GLY A 80 -5.24 -20.43 -9.31
C GLY A 80 -3.82 -20.30 -8.76
N HIS A 81 -3.47 -19.13 -8.25
CA HIS A 81 -2.14 -18.86 -7.70
C HIS A 81 -2.06 -19.06 -6.18
N ALA A 82 -3.06 -18.60 -5.43
CA ALA A 82 -3.07 -18.72 -3.97
C ALA A 82 -3.13 -20.19 -3.53
N ASN A 83 -2.08 -20.64 -2.85
CA ASN A 83 -1.88 -22.06 -2.55
C ASN A 83 -1.67 -22.30 -1.05
N VAL A 84 -2.65 -22.87 -0.39
CA VAL A 84 -2.59 -23.20 1.05
C VAL A 84 -1.54 -24.27 1.38
N ASN A 85 -1.11 -25.06 0.38
CA ASN A 85 -0.06 -26.06 0.51
C ASN A 85 1.31 -25.55 0.05
N TYR A 86 1.43 -24.23 -0.18
CA TYR A 86 2.70 -23.62 -0.55
C TYR A 86 3.75 -23.89 0.51
N VAL A 87 4.91 -24.34 0.06
CA VAL A 87 6.07 -24.51 0.93
C VAL A 87 6.83 -23.18 0.96
N VAL A 88 6.92 -22.56 2.13
CA VAL A 88 7.64 -21.30 2.34
C VAL A 88 9.08 -21.49 1.88
N GLN A 89 9.55 -20.63 0.97
CA GLN A 89 10.87 -20.74 0.33
C GLN A 89 12.00 -20.18 1.21
N GLY A 90 11.65 -19.16 2.04
CA GLY A 90 12.50 -18.64 3.11
C GLY A 90 12.14 -19.28 4.47
N PRO A 91 12.48 -18.63 5.58
CA PRO A 91 13.14 -17.32 5.64
C PRO A 91 14.66 -17.37 5.49
N TYR A 92 15.25 -16.21 5.20
CA TYR A 92 16.68 -15.94 5.23
C TYR A 92 16.96 -14.76 6.15
N ALA A 93 18.07 -14.82 6.91
CA ALA A 93 18.47 -13.70 7.76
C ALA A 93 18.91 -12.48 6.95
N GLU A 94 19.60 -12.71 5.85
CA GLU A 94 20.01 -11.67 4.90
C GLU A 94 19.52 -12.01 3.50
N VAL A 95 19.03 -11.00 2.79
CA VAL A 95 18.54 -11.14 1.40
C VAL A 95 19.33 -10.20 0.52
N GLU A 96 20.06 -10.75 -0.45
CA GLU A 96 20.89 -9.98 -1.39
C GLU A 96 20.25 -9.90 -2.77
N ARG A 97 20.27 -8.68 -3.34
CA ARG A 97 19.96 -8.42 -4.75
C ARG A 97 20.84 -7.30 -5.29
N THR A 98 21.52 -7.56 -6.40
CA THR A 98 22.43 -6.60 -7.03
C THR A 98 22.22 -6.58 -8.54
N GLU A 99 22.08 -5.38 -9.13
CA GLU A 99 21.97 -5.14 -10.57
C GLU A 99 20.92 -6.02 -11.28
N GLY A 100 19.75 -6.18 -10.65
CA GLY A 100 18.65 -6.99 -11.19
C GLY A 100 18.86 -8.51 -11.07
N VAL A 101 19.98 -8.97 -10.53
CA VAL A 101 20.24 -10.39 -10.30
C VAL A 101 19.67 -10.81 -8.95
N ASN A 102 18.72 -11.72 -8.97
CA ASN A 102 18.15 -12.28 -7.75
C ASN A 102 19.04 -13.40 -7.21
N SER A 103 19.49 -13.28 -5.97
CA SER A 103 19.98 -14.44 -5.21
C SER A 103 18.83 -15.42 -4.94
N PRO A 104 19.12 -16.68 -4.55
CA PRO A 104 18.07 -17.60 -4.10
C PRO A 104 17.20 -17.01 -2.99
N ALA A 105 17.78 -16.25 -2.06
CA ALA A 105 17.08 -15.57 -0.98
C ALA A 105 16.13 -14.48 -1.51
N ALA A 106 16.57 -13.66 -2.49
CA ALA A 106 15.71 -12.65 -3.12
C ALA A 106 14.57 -13.28 -3.93
N GLY A 107 14.84 -14.39 -4.61
CA GLY A 107 13.80 -15.16 -5.31
C GLY A 107 12.76 -15.75 -4.34
N ALA A 108 13.23 -16.30 -3.22
CA ALA A 108 12.37 -16.80 -2.15
C ALA A 108 11.48 -15.69 -1.57
N MET A 109 12.07 -14.54 -1.22
CA MET A 109 11.33 -13.42 -0.66
C MET A 109 10.29 -12.87 -1.64
N SER A 110 10.64 -12.78 -2.94
CA SER A 110 9.71 -12.38 -3.99
C SER A 110 8.50 -13.32 -4.06
N SER A 111 8.73 -14.63 -4.05
CA SER A 111 7.66 -15.64 -4.14
C SER A 111 6.80 -15.68 -2.87
N ASP A 112 7.45 -15.70 -1.70
CA ASP A 112 6.77 -15.74 -0.41
C ASP A 112 5.91 -14.49 -0.18
N SER A 113 6.42 -13.29 -0.52
CA SER A 113 5.69 -12.04 -0.34
C SER A 113 4.41 -11.99 -1.18
N GLN A 114 4.47 -12.43 -2.43
CA GLN A 114 3.32 -12.53 -3.31
C GLN A 114 2.32 -13.58 -2.81
N MET A 115 2.82 -14.75 -2.34
CA MET A 115 1.95 -15.80 -1.80
C MET A 115 1.23 -15.35 -0.53
N ALA A 116 1.92 -14.64 0.39
CA ALA A 116 1.30 -14.08 1.59
C ALA A 116 0.16 -13.13 1.23
N TYR A 117 0.40 -12.22 0.29
CA TYR A 117 -0.61 -11.26 -0.16
C TYR A 117 -1.81 -11.93 -0.83
N HIS A 118 -1.57 -12.89 -1.73
CA HIS A 118 -2.64 -13.61 -2.42
C HIS A 118 -3.45 -14.50 -1.47
N CYS A 119 -2.82 -15.12 -0.49
CA CYS A 119 -3.52 -15.88 0.55
C CYS A 119 -4.34 -14.93 1.46
N ALA A 120 -3.82 -13.77 1.84
CA ALA A 120 -4.59 -12.78 2.60
C ALA A 120 -5.84 -12.29 1.82
N LEU A 121 -5.72 -12.05 0.52
CA LEU A 121 -6.87 -11.72 -0.34
C LEU A 121 -7.88 -12.88 -0.42
N MET A 122 -7.42 -14.12 -0.57
CA MET A 122 -8.32 -15.29 -0.57
C MET A 122 -9.01 -15.50 0.77
N TRP A 123 -8.34 -15.18 1.88
CA TRP A 123 -8.99 -15.14 3.20
C TRP A 123 -10.16 -14.15 3.22
N VAL A 124 -9.95 -12.92 2.76
CA VAL A 124 -11.01 -11.90 2.67
C VAL A 124 -12.19 -12.39 1.82
N ILE A 125 -11.92 -12.99 0.67
CA ILE A 125 -12.93 -13.41 -0.28
C ILE A 125 -13.71 -14.62 0.22
N THR A 126 -13.01 -15.67 0.69
CA THR A 126 -13.64 -16.95 1.01
C THR A 126 -14.01 -17.14 2.47
N GLY A 127 -13.30 -16.48 3.39
CA GLY A 127 -13.40 -16.73 4.83
C GLY A 127 -12.81 -18.07 5.26
N GLU A 128 -12.07 -18.77 4.37
CA GLU A 128 -11.46 -20.05 4.69
C GLU A 128 -10.17 -19.86 5.49
N GLN A 129 -10.18 -20.25 6.77
CA GLN A 129 -9.07 -20.05 7.72
C GLN A 129 -7.71 -20.51 7.18
N ARG A 130 -7.66 -21.60 6.41
CA ARG A 130 -6.41 -22.13 5.82
C ARG A 130 -5.62 -21.11 4.98
N TYR A 131 -6.30 -20.13 4.37
CA TYR A 131 -5.62 -19.04 3.63
C TYR A 131 -5.01 -18.03 4.60
N ALA A 132 -5.73 -17.65 5.65
CA ALA A 132 -5.16 -16.80 6.70
C ALA A 132 -3.96 -17.46 7.37
N ASP A 133 -4.08 -18.75 7.73
CA ASP A 133 -3.00 -19.53 8.36
C ASP A 133 -1.74 -19.54 7.50
N LYS A 134 -1.87 -19.73 6.17
CA LYS A 134 -0.72 -19.71 5.25
C LYS A 134 -0.06 -18.34 5.16
N ALA A 135 -0.83 -17.27 5.07
CA ALA A 135 -0.29 -15.92 5.04
C ALA A 135 0.41 -15.55 6.37
N ILE A 136 -0.18 -15.95 7.51
CA ILE A 136 0.43 -15.79 8.85
C ILE A 136 1.73 -16.60 8.96
N GLU A 137 1.75 -17.85 8.48
CA GLU A 137 2.95 -18.69 8.47
C GLU A 137 4.11 -17.98 7.76
N ILE A 138 3.86 -17.43 6.57
CA ILE A 138 4.89 -16.72 5.80
C ILE A 138 5.36 -15.47 6.54
N LEU A 139 4.43 -14.63 7.03
CA LEU A 139 4.77 -13.40 7.76
C LEU A 139 5.59 -13.69 9.01
N ASN A 140 5.21 -14.70 9.80
CA ASN A 140 5.90 -15.09 11.02
C ASN A 140 7.30 -15.65 10.73
N ALA A 141 7.45 -16.44 9.66
CA ALA A 141 8.75 -16.97 9.23
C ALA A 141 9.73 -15.82 8.92
N TRP A 142 9.31 -14.87 8.08
CA TRP A 142 10.16 -13.74 7.69
C TRP A 142 10.39 -12.77 8.84
N SER A 143 9.37 -12.38 9.61
CA SER A 143 9.55 -11.44 10.74
C SER A 143 10.39 -12.01 11.88
N GLY A 144 10.43 -13.35 12.03
CA GLY A 144 11.26 -14.02 13.02
C GLY A 144 12.73 -14.18 12.62
N THR A 145 13.08 -13.93 11.36
CA THR A 145 14.41 -14.31 10.86
C THR A 145 15.13 -13.19 10.12
N LEU A 146 14.41 -12.38 9.32
CA LEU A 146 15.02 -11.35 8.47
C LEU A 146 15.67 -10.26 9.32
N THR A 147 16.94 -10.00 9.06
CA THR A 147 17.73 -8.96 9.75
C THR A 147 18.27 -7.89 8.82
N ALA A 148 18.45 -8.20 7.52
CA ALA A 148 18.97 -7.23 6.56
C ALA A 148 18.54 -7.53 5.12
N LEU A 149 18.33 -6.46 4.37
CA LEU A 149 18.30 -6.45 2.90
C LEU A 149 19.60 -5.79 2.45
N ILE A 150 20.33 -6.43 1.53
CA ILE A 150 21.67 -5.97 1.13
C ILE A 150 21.82 -6.00 -0.41
N GLY A 151 22.86 -5.31 -0.90
CA GLY A 151 23.21 -5.27 -2.31
C GLY A 151 22.82 -3.95 -3.00
N GLY A 152 23.05 -3.85 -4.29
CA GLY A 152 22.81 -2.61 -5.05
C GLY A 152 21.32 -2.25 -5.21
N ASP A 153 20.43 -3.25 -5.11
CA ASP A 153 18.98 -3.12 -5.28
C ASP A 153 18.20 -3.37 -3.96
N ASP A 154 18.86 -3.27 -2.81
CA ASP A 154 18.30 -3.50 -1.48
C ASP A 154 17.05 -2.67 -1.18
N MET A 155 17.09 -1.37 -1.49
CA MET A 155 15.96 -0.45 -1.29
C MET A 155 14.76 -0.81 -2.17
N LEU A 156 15.00 -1.35 -3.38
CA LEU A 156 13.90 -1.84 -4.24
C LEU A 156 13.25 -3.09 -3.68
N MET A 157 14.03 -4.02 -3.09
CA MET A 157 13.46 -5.19 -2.41
C MET A 157 12.56 -4.74 -1.25
N SER A 158 13.02 -3.77 -0.45
CA SER A 158 12.20 -3.18 0.61
C SER A 158 10.88 -2.63 0.06
N ALA A 159 10.95 -1.85 -1.03
CA ALA A 159 9.79 -1.15 -1.57
C ALA A 159 8.82 -2.07 -2.35
N TRP A 160 9.28 -3.20 -2.91
CA TRP A 160 8.44 -4.10 -3.70
C TRP A 160 7.95 -5.30 -2.87
N TYR A 161 8.88 -6.07 -2.32
CA TYR A 161 8.51 -7.27 -1.54
C TYR A 161 7.92 -6.89 -0.19
N GLY A 162 8.46 -5.83 0.44
CA GLY A 162 7.89 -5.26 1.66
C GLY A 162 6.46 -4.78 1.46
N PHE A 163 6.13 -4.18 0.30
CA PHE A 163 4.79 -3.70 0.02
C PHE A 163 3.75 -4.84 -0.10
N ASN A 164 4.14 -5.98 -0.70
CA ASN A 164 3.30 -7.18 -0.67
C ASN A 164 3.07 -7.68 0.76
N LEU A 165 4.15 -7.82 1.54
CA LEU A 165 4.08 -8.33 2.92
C LEU A 165 3.26 -7.42 3.83
N ILE A 166 3.44 -6.10 3.77
CA ILE A 166 2.73 -5.16 4.66
C ILE A 166 1.24 -5.06 4.33
N ASN A 167 0.85 -5.20 3.05
CA ASN A 167 -0.55 -5.29 2.67
C ASN A 167 -1.20 -6.59 3.17
N ALA A 168 -0.50 -7.72 3.10
CA ALA A 168 -0.96 -8.96 3.72
C ALA A 168 -1.11 -8.81 5.24
N ALA A 169 -0.12 -8.21 5.90
CA ALA A 169 -0.11 -7.97 7.34
C ALA A 169 -1.27 -7.08 7.79
N GLU A 170 -1.55 -6.00 7.06
CA GLU A 170 -2.68 -5.10 7.37
C GLU A 170 -4.02 -5.83 7.28
N ILE A 171 -4.23 -6.61 6.23
CA ILE A 171 -5.44 -7.42 6.08
C ILE A 171 -5.62 -8.37 7.26
N LEU A 172 -4.58 -9.13 7.62
CA LEU A 172 -4.65 -10.14 8.67
C LEU A 172 -4.80 -9.54 10.06
N ARG A 173 -4.17 -8.41 10.32
CA ARG A 173 -4.24 -7.70 11.59
C ARG A 173 -5.62 -7.17 11.92
N TYR A 174 -6.34 -6.68 10.91
CA TYR A 174 -7.62 -6.00 11.07
C TYR A 174 -8.82 -6.82 10.57
N THR A 175 -8.62 -8.13 10.43
CA THR A 175 -9.70 -9.10 10.22
C THR A 175 -9.60 -10.21 11.27
N ASP A 176 -10.63 -11.03 11.43
CA ASP A 176 -10.63 -12.14 12.41
C ASP A 176 -9.76 -13.31 11.93
N ALA A 177 -8.57 -13.03 11.40
CA ALA A 177 -7.63 -13.99 10.83
C ALA A 177 -6.93 -14.88 11.88
N GLY A 178 -7.00 -14.53 13.15
CA GLY A 178 -6.38 -15.28 14.25
C GLY A 178 -4.87 -15.02 14.40
N TRP A 179 -4.32 -13.95 13.83
CA TRP A 179 -2.92 -13.57 13.99
C TRP A 179 -2.66 -13.06 15.42
N LYS A 180 -1.65 -13.63 16.09
CA LYS A 180 -1.39 -13.35 17.50
C LYS A 180 -0.70 -12.01 17.69
N GLU A 181 -1.03 -11.27 18.74
CA GLU A 181 -0.45 -9.96 19.05
C GLU A 181 1.08 -10.00 19.15
N ALA A 182 1.65 -11.04 19.74
CA ALA A 182 3.11 -11.19 19.82
C ALA A 182 3.79 -11.28 18.44
N ASP A 183 3.13 -11.95 17.49
CA ASP A 183 3.63 -12.10 16.12
C ASP A 183 3.44 -10.79 15.32
N ILE A 184 2.35 -10.04 15.60
CA ILE A 184 2.12 -8.71 15.03
C ILE A 184 3.22 -7.74 15.47
N ILE A 185 3.56 -7.69 16.77
CA ILE A 185 4.65 -6.86 17.30
C ILE A 185 5.98 -7.21 16.65
N GLN A 186 6.24 -8.50 16.42
CA GLN A 186 7.45 -8.95 15.72
C GLN A 186 7.48 -8.46 14.27
N ALA A 187 6.35 -8.51 13.56
CA ALA A 187 6.23 -7.99 12.20
C ALA A 187 6.36 -6.45 12.15
N GLU A 188 5.78 -5.71 13.11
CA GLU A 188 5.99 -4.26 13.23
C GLU A 188 7.48 -3.91 13.36
N LYS A 189 8.21 -4.67 14.18
CA LYS A 189 9.65 -4.50 14.33
C LYS A 189 10.38 -4.72 13.01
N MET A 190 10.08 -5.80 12.30
CA MET A 190 10.66 -6.07 10.98
C MET A 190 10.38 -4.93 9.99
N PHE A 191 9.12 -4.48 9.87
CA PHE A 191 8.78 -3.38 8.97
C PHE A 191 9.46 -2.06 9.34
N LYS A 192 9.65 -1.78 10.62
CA LYS A 192 10.35 -0.58 11.08
C LYS A 192 11.85 -0.67 10.88
N GLU A 193 12.49 -1.68 11.45
CA GLU A 193 13.94 -1.74 11.60
C GLU A 193 14.66 -2.28 10.35
N VAL A 194 14.01 -3.18 9.57
CA VAL A 194 14.65 -3.76 8.38
C VAL A 194 14.17 -3.08 7.11
N PHE A 195 12.85 -2.90 6.94
CA PHE A 195 12.34 -2.31 5.71
C PHE A 195 12.42 -0.78 5.71
N TYR A 196 11.83 -0.11 6.71
CA TYR A 196 11.76 1.35 6.71
C TYR A 196 13.10 2.01 6.97
N ASP A 197 13.88 1.55 7.94
CA ASP A 197 15.17 2.18 8.26
C ASP A 197 16.15 2.13 7.08
N LEU A 198 16.06 1.11 6.21
CA LEU A 198 16.82 1.04 4.97
C LEU A 198 16.42 2.12 3.96
N ILE A 199 15.11 2.42 3.86
CA ILE A 199 14.56 3.33 2.85
C ILE A 199 14.15 4.69 3.42
N LYS A 200 14.34 4.96 4.70
CA LYS A 200 13.90 6.20 5.37
C LYS A 200 14.29 7.47 4.61
N ASP A 201 15.41 7.43 3.91
CA ASP A 201 15.84 8.47 2.98
C ASP A 201 15.69 7.94 1.56
N TRP A 202 15.03 8.71 0.70
CA TRP A 202 14.89 8.36 -0.73
C TRP A 202 16.26 8.23 -1.38
N LYS A 203 16.36 7.36 -2.39
CA LYS A 203 17.63 7.06 -3.07
C LYS A 203 18.23 8.28 -3.75
N ARG A 204 17.44 9.20 -4.21
CA ARG A 204 17.79 10.39 -4.99
C ARG A 204 18.89 10.14 -6.05
N GLY A 205 18.91 10.89 -7.12
CA GLY A 205 19.91 10.72 -8.18
C GLY A 205 19.88 9.38 -8.95
N ARG A 206 18.91 8.51 -8.65
CA ARG A 206 18.59 7.30 -9.43
C ARG A 206 17.42 7.55 -10.37
N ALA A 207 17.06 6.52 -11.13
CA ALA A 207 15.84 6.50 -11.91
C ALA A 207 14.60 6.73 -11.03
N GLY A 208 13.60 7.43 -11.58
CA GLY A 208 12.45 7.89 -10.80
C GLY A 208 11.61 6.77 -10.19
N ASN A 209 11.55 5.61 -10.85
CA ASN A 209 10.83 4.42 -10.38
C ASN A 209 11.29 3.91 -8.99
N TRP A 210 12.55 4.16 -8.59
CA TRP A 210 13.04 3.82 -7.26
C TRP A 210 12.32 4.60 -6.17
N ASP A 211 12.33 5.92 -6.30
CA ASP A 211 11.78 6.78 -5.24
C ASP A 211 10.24 6.79 -5.25
N THR A 212 9.58 6.48 -6.37
CA THR A 212 8.13 6.26 -6.37
C THR A 212 7.76 4.98 -5.63
N ALA A 213 8.53 3.90 -5.81
CA ALA A 213 8.34 2.65 -5.08
C ALA A 213 8.61 2.85 -3.56
N ILE A 214 9.66 3.58 -3.19
CA ILE A 214 9.96 3.94 -1.80
C ILE A 214 8.81 4.76 -1.19
N THR A 215 8.25 5.71 -1.93
CA THR A 215 7.15 6.57 -1.44
C THR A 215 5.90 5.77 -1.08
N LYS A 216 5.48 4.82 -1.93
CA LYS A 216 4.33 3.95 -1.59
C LYS A 216 4.59 3.11 -0.34
N MET A 217 5.82 2.61 -0.16
CA MET A 217 6.19 1.84 1.01
C MET A 217 6.21 2.70 2.28
N HIS A 218 6.70 3.94 2.22
CA HIS A 218 6.61 4.88 3.35
C HIS A 218 5.16 5.11 3.78
N LEU A 219 4.25 5.35 2.83
CA LEU A 219 2.83 5.53 3.14
C LEU A 219 2.25 4.28 3.81
N ALA A 220 2.56 3.09 3.29
CA ALA A 220 2.10 1.83 3.85
C ALA A 220 2.65 1.58 5.27
N VAL A 221 3.94 1.84 5.49
CA VAL A 221 4.57 1.72 6.82
C VAL A 221 3.98 2.73 7.79
N GLY A 222 3.77 3.98 7.35
CA GLY A 222 3.14 5.01 8.17
C GLY A 222 1.75 4.59 8.67
N VAL A 223 0.92 4.03 7.77
CA VAL A 223 -0.39 3.49 8.14
C VAL A 223 -0.25 2.30 9.09
N PHE A 224 0.49 1.25 8.72
CA PHE A 224 0.58 0.01 9.49
C PHE A 224 1.10 0.20 10.92
N LEU A 225 2.06 1.13 11.10
CA LEU A 225 2.66 1.46 12.40
C LEU A 225 1.95 2.59 13.16
N ASP A 226 0.85 3.16 12.62
CA ASP A 226 0.23 4.39 13.13
C ASP A 226 1.23 5.57 13.28
N ASP A 227 2.25 5.62 12.41
CA ASP A 227 3.31 6.64 12.43
C ASP A 227 3.00 7.78 11.43
N LYS A 228 2.37 8.83 11.96
CA LYS A 228 1.97 9.99 11.15
C LYS A 228 3.17 10.73 10.56
N GLU A 229 4.32 10.74 11.20
CA GLU A 229 5.51 11.44 10.71
C GLU A 229 6.03 10.78 9.42
N ILE A 230 6.12 9.45 9.39
CA ILE A 230 6.50 8.70 8.19
C ILE A 230 5.52 9.00 7.05
N PHE A 231 4.23 8.95 7.33
CA PHE A 231 3.19 9.18 6.34
C PHE A 231 3.23 10.60 5.78
N ASP A 232 3.25 11.62 6.64
CA ASP A 232 3.26 13.03 6.22
C ASP A 232 4.52 13.39 5.41
N ARG A 233 5.68 12.82 5.77
CA ARG A 233 6.90 12.98 4.98
C ARG A 233 6.74 12.44 3.56
N ALA A 234 6.07 11.29 3.39
CA ALA A 234 5.83 10.71 2.08
C ALA A 234 4.85 11.57 1.25
N ILE A 235 3.78 12.10 1.87
CA ILE A 235 2.86 13.05 1.23
C ILE A 235 3.60 14.31 0.76
N ALA A 236 4.46 14.86 1.61
CA ALA A 236 5.26 16.04 1.29
C ALA A 236 6.24 15.78 0.14
N PHE A 237 6.93 14.63 0.16
CA PHE A 237 7.81 14.21 -0.92
C PHE A 237 7.07 14.05 -2.24
N TYR A 238 5.94 13.33 -2.25
CA TYR A 238 5.11 13.15 -3.45
C TYR A 238 4.80 14.46 -4.15
N ASN A 239 4.41 15.49 -3.39
CA ASN A 239 4.01 16.80 -3.90
C ASN A 239 5.17 17.80 -4.07
N SER A 240 6.41 17.43 -3.73
CA SER A 240 7.53 18.34 -3.77
C SER A 240 7.92 18.73 -5.19
N THR A 241 8.21 20.00 -5.40
CA THR A 241 8.78 20.54 -6.65
C THR A 241 10.27 20.87 -6.52
N THR A 242 10.79 20.82 -5.29
CA THR A 242 12.16 21.25 -4.94
C THR A 242 13.09 20.08 -4.60
N GLU A 243 12.54 18.90 -4.30
CA GLU A 243 13.35 17.70 -4.05
C GLU A 243 14.24 17.35 -5.25
N GLY A 244 15.48 16.95 -4.97
CA GLY A 244 16.45 16.52 -5.96
C GLY A 244 16.22 15.08 -6.45
N SER A 245 14.97 14.61 -6.45
CA SER A 245 14.58 13.26 -6.85
C SER A 245 13.66 13.26 -8.07
N ASN A 246 13.88 12.31 -8.97
CA ASN A 246 13.01 12.06 -10.11
C ASN A 246 11.77 11.22 -9.76
N GLY A 247 11.55 10.91 -8.48
CA GLY A 247 10.40 10.16 -7.98
C GLY A 247 9.25 11.04 -7.46
N THR A 248 9.43 12.37 -7.35
CA THR A 248 8.31 13.28 -7.04
C THR A 248 7.37 13.39 -8.23
N LEU A 249 6.09 13.71 -8.00
CA LEU A 249 5.08 13.77 -9.06
C LEU A 249 5.53 14.67 -10.24
N SER A 250 6.00 15.89 -9.94
CA SER A 250 6.40 16.88 -10.98
C SER A 250 7.67 16.51 -11.73
N LYS A 251 8.57 15.73 -11.13
CA LYS A 251 9.81 15.29 -11.76
C LYS A 251 9.66 13.98 -12.50
N ASN A 252 8.78 13.11 -12.01
CA ASN A 252 8.50 11.82 -12.65
C ASN A 252 7.59 11.98 -13.88
N ILE A 253 6.61 12.90 -13.80
CA ILE A 253 5.67 13.17 -14.90
C ILE A 253 5.77 14.66 -15.26
N TYR A 254 6.25 14.95 -16.47
CA TYR A 254 6.35 16.34 -16.99
C TYR A 254 4.96 16.92 -17.31
N ASP A 255 4.89 18.22 -17.56
CA ASP A 255 3.62 18.91 -17.89
C ASP A 255 2.90 18.31 -19.11
N THR A 256 3.67 17.72 -20.04
CA THR A 256 3.19 17.04 -21.24
C THR A 256 2.60 15.64 -20.97
N GLY A 257 2.74 15.10 -19.75
CA GLY A 257 2.44 13.72 -19.42
C GLY A 257 3.61 12.75 -19.61
N GLN A 258 4.70 13.17 -20.26
CA GLN A 258 5.88 12.33 -20.46
C GLN A 258 6.45 11.89 -19.09
N ASN A 259 6.66 10.58 -18.91
CA ASN A 259 7.42 10.07 -17.78
C ASN A 259 8.93 10.31 -17.96
N PHE A 260 9.64 10.58 -16.86
CA PHE A 260 11.08 10.80 -16.83
C PHE A 260 11.88 9.68 -17.49
N GLU A 261 11.46 8.43 -17.35
CA GLU A 261 12.14 7.25 -17.89
C GLU A 261 11.65 6.82 -19.29
N SER A 262 10.76 7.59 -19.93
CA SER A 262 10.23 7.25 -21.26
C SER A 262 11.30 7.10 -22.34
N GLY A 263 12.46 7.72 -22.18
CA GLY A 263 13.62 7.55 -23.06
C GLY A 263 14.47 6.32 -22.75
N ARG A 264 14.30 5.70 -21.57
CA ARG A 264 15.03 4.51 -21.12
C ARG A 264 14.38 3.23 -21.68
N ASP A 265 13.20 2.90 -21.22
CA ASP A 265 12.34 1.80 -21.65
C ASP A 265 10.91 1.98 -21.09
N GLN A 266 9.95 1.26 -21.67
CA GLN A 266 8.55 1.41 -21.30
C GLN A 266 8.18 0.66 -20.01
N THR A 267 8.93 -0.36 -19.63
CA THR A 267 8.70 -1.10 -18.37
C THR A 267 9.02 -0.24 -17.16
N HIS A 268 10.23 0.35 -17.11
CA HIS A 268 10.61 1.23 -15.98
C HIS A 268 9.79 2.51 -15.92
N ALA A 269 9.43 3.08 -17.08
CA ALA A 269 8.53 4.23 -17.13
C ALA A 269 7.17 3.90 -16.52
N GLN A 270 6.60 2.73 -16.80
CA GLN A 270 5.35 2.29 -16.19
C GLN A 270 5.50 1.99 -14.69
N TYR A 271 6.62 1.41 -14.23
CA TYR A 271 6.87 1.24 -12.79
C TYR A 271 6.91 2.58 -12.06
N GLY A 272 7.48 3.61 -12.66
CA GLY A 272 7.51 4.95 -12.10
C GLY A 272 6.11 5.51 -11.84
N ILE A 273 5.23 5.51 -12.86
CA ILE A 273 3.86 6.01 -12.69
C ILE A 273 2.98 5.06 -11.84
N GLY A 274 3.26 3.76 -11.86
CA GLY A 274 2.58 2.77 -11.03
C GLY A 274 2.81 2.99 -9.54
N GLY A 275 4.06 3.24 -9.13
CA GLY A 275 4.37 3.58 -7.74
C GLY A 275 3.69 4.86 -7.26
N LEU A 276 3.55 5.87 -8.13
CA LEU A 276 2.76 7.07 -7.83
C LEU A 276 1.27 6.77 -7.68
N ALA A 277 0.71 5.89 -8.51
CA ALA A 277 -0.69 5.49 -8.43
C ALA A 277 -1.00 4.71 -7.14
N GLU A 278 -0.14 3.75 -6.78
CA GLU A 278 -0.26 3.01 -5.52
C GLU A 278 -0.12 3.95 -4.29
N SER A 279 0.75 4.97 -4.37
CA SER A 279 0.84 6.03 -3.35
C SER A 279 -0.47 6.81 -3.22
N CYS A 280 -1.10 7.15 -4.36
CA CYS A 280 -2.40 7.82 -4.36
C CYS A 280 -3.49 6.96 -3.73
N GLU A 281 -3.49 5.65 -3.98
CA GLU A 281 -4.52 4.78 -3.43
C GLU A 281 -4.38 4.62 -1.90
N VAL A 282 -3.14 4.47 -1.39
CA VAL A 282 -2.91 4.45 0.07
C VAL A 282 -3.39 5.75 0.71
N ALA A 283 -3.03 6.90 0.13
CA ALA A 283 -3.48 8.20 0.63
C ALA A 283 -5.01 8.37 0.57
N TRP A 284 -5.64 7.87 -0.50
CA TRP A 284 -7.09 7.90 -0.67
C TRP A 284 -7.82 7.13 0.43
N LYS A 285 -7.32 5.96 0.85
CA LYS A 285 -7.91 5.20 1.95
C LYS A 285 -7.80 5.93 3.30
N GLN A 286 -6.91 6.89 3.41
CA GLN A 286 -6.75 7.77 4.56
C GLN A 286 -7.42 9.14 4.38
N GLY A 287 -8.28 9.29 3.35
CA GLY A 287 -9.06 10.51 3.10
C GLY A 287 -8.27 11.65 2.42
N ILE A 288 -7.07 11.37 1.91
CA ILE A 288 -6.24 12.36 1.21
C ILE A 288 -6.24 12.07 -0.29
N ASP A 289 -6.75 13.01 -1.08
CA ASP A 289 -6.82 12.90 -2.53
C ASP A 289 -5.53 13.40 -3.20
N LEU A 290 -4.53 12.53 -3.33
CA LEU A 290 -3.31 12.81 -4.09
C LEU A 290 -3.50 12.75 -5.60
N TYR A 291 -4.51 12.03 -6.09
CA TYR A 291 -4.81 11.94 -7.52
C TYR A 291 -5.03 13.32 -8.16
N LYS A 292 -5.67 14.25 -7.43
CA LYS A 292 -5.92 15.62 -7.93
C LYS A 292 -4.68 16.51 -7.97
N SER A 293 -3.54 16.07 -7.41
CA SER A 293 -2.33 16.88 -7.31
C SER A 293 -1.89 17.40 -8.67
N MET A 294 -1.48 18.69 -8.70
CA MET A 294 -0.95 19.35 -9.91
C MET A 294 -1.88 19.19 -11.13
N ASP A 295 -3.17 19.45 -10.92
CA ASP A 295 -4.19 19.38 -11.96
C ASP A 295 -4.22 18.01 -12.65
N ASN A 296 -4.46 16.96 -11.86
CA ASN A 296 -4.51 15.57 -12.30
C ASN A 296 -3.26 15.12 -13.08
N ARG A 297 -2.06 15.57 -12.65
CA ARG A 297 -0.80 15.25 -13.32
C ARG A 297 -0.61 13.74 -13.51
N LEU A 298 -1.05 12.93 -12.56
CA LEU A 298 -0.96 11.48 -12.67
C LEU A 298 -1.76 10.96 -13.86
N LEU A 299 -2.99 11.44 -14.07
CA LEU A 299 -3.80 11.07 -15.22
C LEU A 299 -3.12 11.43 -16.55
N LYS A 300 -2.52 12.63 -16.65
CA LYS A 300 -1.76 13.04 -17.84
C LYS A 300 -0.64 12.03 -18.15
N GLY A 301 0.03 11.54 -17.11
CA GLY A 301 1.07 10.50 -17.26
C GLY A 301 0.51 9.16 -17.75
N PHE A 302 -0.62 8.73 -17.22
CA PHE A 302 -1.28 7.48 -17.65
C PHE A 302 -1.83 7.58 -19.08
N GLU A 303 -2.47 8.69 -19.45
CA GLU A 303 -2.94 8.91 -20.82
C GLU A 303 -1.78 8.92 -21.83
N TYR A 304 -0.67 9.60 -21.51
CA TYR A 304 0.53 9.61 -22.34
C TYR A 304 1.10 8.19 -22.51
N MET A 305 1.29 7.48 -21.41
CA MET A 305 1.88 6.15 -21.37
C MET A 305 1.00 5.13 -22.12
N ALA A 306 -0.30 5.16 -21.84
CA ALA A 306 -1.27 4.31 -22.52
C ALA A 306 -1.31 4.59 -24.03
N LYS A 307 -1.37 5.86 -24.44
CA LYS A 307 -1.36 6.28 -25.85
C LYS A 307 -0.17 5.70 -26.58
N TYR A 308 1.05 5.87 -26.05
CA TYR A 308 2.27 5.39 -26.69
C TYR A 308 2.35 3.85 -26.74
N ASN A 309 2.01 3.18 -25.64
CA ASN A 309 2.06 1.72 -25.57
C ASN A 309 0.93 1.02 -26.36
N LEU A 310 -0.13 1.75 -26.75
CA LEU A 310 -1.14 1.28 -27.70
C LEU A 310 -0.74 1.44 -29.15
N GLY A 311 0.46 1.96 -29.44
CA GLY A 311 1.02 2.05 -30.80
C GLY A 311 0.92 3.44 -31.44
N ASN A 312 0.50 4.49 -30.69
CA ASN A 312 0.45 5.85 -31.23
C ASN A 312 1.81 6.54 -31.08
N ASP A 313 2.37 7.06 -32.16
CA ASP A 313 3.64 7.80 -32.14
C ASP A 313 3.46 9.30 -31.87
N ASP A 314 2.22 9.79 -31.98
CA ASP A 314 1.90 11.20 -31.73
C ASP A 314 1.80 11.48 -30.23
N VAL A 315 2.96 11.49 -29.56
CA VAL A 315 3.16 11.91 -28.17
C VAL A 315 4.34 12.88 -28.10
N PRO A 316 4.23 14.00 -27.36
CA PRO A 316 5.33 14.95 -27.24
C PRO A 316 6.50 14.30 -26.47
N PHE A 317 7.74 14.59 -26.87
CA PHE A 317 8.90 14.10 -26.17
C PHE A 317 9.94 15.21 -25.95
N GLN A 318 10.36 15.35 -24.70
CA GLN A 318 11.45 16.21 -24.28
C GLN A 318 12.66 15.34 -23.92
N GLY A 319 13.82 15.56 -24.54
CA GLY A 319 15.05 14.84 -24.22
C GLY A 319 15.52 15.08 -22.78
N ASN A 320 16.16 14.04 -22.23
CA ASN A 320 16.77 14.07 -20.90
C ASN A 320 18.00 13.14 -20.83
N VAL A 321 18.40 12.74 -19.63
CA VAL A 321 19.57 11.85 -19.41
C VAL A 321 19.48 10.50 -20.11
N TYR A 322 18.29 10.08 -20.54
CA TYR A 322 18.06 8.83 -21.28
C TYR A 322 18.03 9.02 -22.80
N GLY A 323 18.27 10.22 -23.32
CA GLY A 323 18.35 10.50 -24.75
C GLY A 323 17.34 11.53 -25.25
N ASN A 324 17.31 11.68 -26.59
CA ASN A 324 16.50 12.68 -27.28
C ASN A 324 15.29 12.10 -28.02
N SER A 325 14.97 10.83 -27.78
CA SER A 325 13.81 10.14 -28.35
C SER A 325 13.17 9.22 -27.33
N ILE A 326 11.86 9.02 -27.46
CA ILE A 326 11.16 8.02 -26.66
C ILE A 326 11.66 6.62 -27.03
N SER A 327 11.83 5.76 -26.03
CA SER A 327 12.32 4.40 -26.23
C SER A 327 11.22 3.47 -26.73
N THR A 328 11.57 2.61 -27.68
CA THR A 328 10.71 1.52 -28.17
C THR A 328 10.92 0.21 -27.40
N ILE A 329 11.90 0.17 -26.48
CA ILE A 329 12.16 -1.01 -25.65
C ILE A 329 10.92 -1.26 -24.78
N ASP A 330 10.43 -2.48 -24.79
CA ASP A 330 9.23 -2.95 -24.06
C ASP A 330 7.93 -2.22 -24.45
N ARG A 331 7.88 -1.53 -25.59
CA ARG A 331 6.67 -0.88 -26.07
C ARG A 331 5.54 -1.90 -26.27
N GLY A 332 4.39 -1.62 -25.68
CA GLY A 332 3.22 -2.51 -25.71
C GLY A 332 3.22 -3.61 -24.64
N ASN A 333 4.30 -3.73 -23.85
CA ASN A 333 4.34 -4.58 -22.66
C ASN A 333 3.66 -3.85 -21.51
N LEU A 334 2.32 -3.99 -21.41
CA LEU A 334 1.50 -3.28 -20.42
C LEU A 334 1.72 -3.85 -19.04
N GLN A 335 2.10 -2.98 -18.08
CA GLN A 335 2.23 -3.34 -16.69
C GLN A 335 0.87 -3.29 -15.96
N PRO A 336 0.67 -4.06 -14.88
CA PRO A 336 -0.63 -4.18 -14.19
C PRO A 336 -0.90 -2.99 -13.24
N ILE A 337 -1.11 -1.81 -13.78
CA ILE A 337 -1.21 -0.54 -13.02
C ILE A 337 -2.40 0.36 -13.42
N TYR A 338 -3.13 0.02 -14.48
CA TYR A 338 -4.07 0.95 -15.13
C TYR A 338 -5.45 0.98 -14.48
N GLU A 339 -5.93 -0.16 -13.99
CA GLU A 339 -7.30 -0.29 -13.46
C GLU A 339 -7.57 0.66 -12.28
N MET A 340 -6.64 0.75 -11.35
CA MET A 340 -6.71 1.61 -10.16
C MET A 340 -6.94 3.08 -10.55
N VAL A 341 -6.16 3.57 -11.50
CA VAL A 341 -6.22 4.95 -11.97
C VAL A 341 -7.49 5.22 -12.79
N TYR A 342 -7.84 4.31 -13.68
CA TYR A 342 -9.11 4.39 -14.41
C TYR A 342 -10.30 4.44 -13.47
N ASN A 343 -10.33 3.55 -12.47
CA ASN A 343 -11.40 3.52 -11.48
C ASN A 343 -11.51 4.85 -10.73
N HIS A 344 -10.38 5.41 -10.28
CA HIS A 344 -10.43 6.69 -9.57
C HIS A 344 -11.01 7.81 -10.43
N TYR A 345 -10.45 8.05 -11.60
CA TYR A 345 -10.87 9.21 -12.41
C TYR A 345 -12.23 9.02 -13.06
N TYR A 346 -12.54 7.85 -13.55
CA TYR A 346 -13.80 7.57 -14.22
C TYR A 346 -14.94 7.27 -13.24
N ASN A 347 -14.78 6.23 -12.39
CA ASN A 347 -15.88 5.77 -11.54
C ASN A 347 -16.07 6.67 -10.31
N ARG A 348 -14.98 7.06 -9.60
CA ARG A 348 -15.07 7.86 -8.37
C ARG A 348 -15.25 9.34 -8.65
N LYS A 349 -14.55 9.91 -9.66
CA LYS A 349 -14.60 11.34 -9.97
C LYS A 349 -15.55 11.70 -11.09
N GLY A 350 -16.00 10.75 -11.89
CA GLY A 350 -16.97 10.98 -12.96
C GLY A 350 -16.42 11.75 -14.15
N LEU A 351 -15.09 11.66 -14.42
CA LEU A 351 -14.53 12.23 -15.64
C LEU A 351 -15.13 11.54 -16.87
N SER A 352 -15.19 12.26 -17.98
CA SER A 352 -15.72 11.75 -19.25
C SER A 352 -14.78 10.67 -19.85
N GLU A 353 -15.32 9.81 -20.72
CA GLU A 353 -14.52 8.84 -21.47
C GLU A 353 -13.42 9.49 -22.33
N ALA A 354 -13.64 10.73 -22.78
CA ALA A 354 -12.64 11.48 -23.54
C ALA A 354 -11.44 11.90 -22.70
N GLU A 355 -11.64 12.15 -21.40
CA GLU A 355 -10.56 12.54 -20.48
C GLU A 355 -9.69 11.34 -20.03
N VAL A 356 -10.23 10.12 -20.10
CA VAL A 356 -9.56 8.88 -19.73
C VAL A 356 -9.39 7.91 -20.91
N GLU A 357 -9.37 8.44 -22.13
CA GLU A 357 -9.54 7.68 -23.38
C GLU A 357 -8.53 6.52 -23.52
N TYR A 358 -7.24 6.81 -23.38
CA TYR A 358 -6.20 5.81 -23.61
C TYR A 358 -6.05 4.87 -22.43
N THR A 359 -6.18 5.36 -21.22
CA THR A 359 -6.22 4.53 -20.00
C THR A 359 -7.38 3.53 -20.09
N LYS A 360 -8.57 3.99 -20.48
CA LYS A 360 -9.73 3.12 -20.72
C LYS A 360 -9.45 2.03 -21.76
N LYS A 361 -8.84 2.40 -22.89
CA LYS A 361 -8.50 1.42 -23.96
C LYS A 361 -7.54 0.34 -23.46
N VAL A 362 -6.57 0.69 -22.60
CA VAL A 362 -5.70 -0.30 -21.97
C VAL A 362 -6.49 -1.19 -21.02
N VAL A 363 -7.30 -0.61 -20.16
CA VAL A 363 -8.14 -1.36 -19.21
C VAL A 363 -9.08 -2.33 -19.94
N ASP A 364 -9.78 -1.88 -20.98
CA ASP A 364 -10.68 -2.73 -21.78
C ASP A 364 -9.90 -3.90 -22.43
N LYS A 365 -8.72 -3.64 -22.97
CA LYS A 365 -7.83 -4.66 -23.54
C LYS A 365 -7.41 -5.70 -22.48
N VAL A 366 -6.98 -5.26 -21.32
CA VAL A 366 -6.51 -6.12 -20.22
C VAL A 366 -7.65 -6.95 -19.65
N ARG A 367 -8.82 -6.35 -19.42
CA ARG A 367 -10.04 -7.06 -18.98
C ARG A 367 -10.46 -8.13 -19.99
N GLY A 368 -10.33 -7.87 -21.28
CA GLY A 368 -10.59 -8.84 -22.34
C GLY A 368 -9.65 -10.04 -22.33
N GLN A 369 -8.47 -9.90 -21.73
CA GLN A 369 -7.44 -10.95 -21.59
C GLN A 369 -7.49 -11.68 -20.23
N GLY A 370 -8.42 -11.36 -19.36
CA GLY A 370 -8.57 -12.00 -18.04
C GLY A 370 -8.29 -11.09 -16.84
N GLY A 371 -8.02 -9.83 -17.09
CA GLY A 371 -7.66 -8.85 -16.07
C GLY A 371 -6.15 -8.62 -15.95
N GLU A 372 -5.78 -7.76 -15.03
CA GLU A 372 -4.37 -7.45 -14.77
C GLU A 372 -3.69 -8.60 -14.00
N SER A 373 -2.62 -9.17 -14.58
CA SER A 373 -1.73 -10.08 -13.86
C SER A 373 -0.96 -9.29 -12.77
N TRP A 374 0.00 -9.93 -12.15
CA TRP A 374 0.90 -9.32 -11.16
C TRP A 374 2.35 -9.61 -11.50
N ASN A 375 3.24 -8.89 -10.87
CA ASN A 375 4.66 -9.21 -10.83
C ASN A 375 5.24 -8.74 -9.48
N ALA A 376 6.55 -8.92 -9.27
CA ALA A 376 7.17 -8.55 -8.00
C ALA A 376 7.11 -7.04 -7.69
N GLN A 377 6.94 -6.20 -8.70
CA GLN A 377 6.91 -4.73 -8.61
C GLN A 377 5.50 -4.16 -8.50
N CYS A 378 4.51 -4.86 -9.05
CA CYS A 378 3.13 -4.41 -9.14
C CYS A 378 2.18 -5.48 -8.62
N LEU A 379 1.29 -5.11 -7.72
CA LEU A 379 0.36 -6.04 -7.06
C LEU A 379 -0.60 -6.72 -8.02
N GLY A 380 -0.95 -6.06 -9.13
CA GLY A 380 -1.86 -6.61 -10.14
C GLY A 380 -3.28 -6.79 -9.65
N LEU A 381 -4.03 -7.69 -10.32
CA LEU A 381 -5.41 -8.04 -9.99
C LEU A 381 -6.37 -6.83 -9.99
N GLY A 382 -5.99 -5.74 -10.65
CA GLY A 382 -6.68 -4.45 -10.58
C GLY A 382 -8.17 -4.55 -10.90
N THR A 383 -8.54 -5.38 -11.89
CA THR A 383 -9.92 -5.61 -12.27
C THR A 383 -10.78 -6.16 -11.12
N LEU A 384 -10.23 -7.06 -10.29
CA LEU A 384 -10.92 -7.57 -9.11
C LEU A 384 -10.87 -6.57 -7.95
N LEU A 385 -9.71 -5.96 -7.74
CA LEU A 385 -9.42 -5.23 -6.52
C LEU A 385 -9.93 -3.78 -6.55
N PHE A 386 -9.86 -3.11 -7.69
CA PHE A 386 -10.11 -1.67 -7.79
C PHE A 386 -11.31 -1.28 -8.66
N ASN A 387 -11.87 -2.19 -9.45
CA ASN A 387 -13.02 -1.86 -10.29
C ASN A 387 -14.29 -1.70 -9.45
N GLU A 388 -14.79 -0.46 -9.36
CA GLU A 388 -16.03 -0.09 -8.67
C GLU A 388 -17.21 0.13 -9.63
N SER A 389 -17.09 -0.29 -10.88
CA SER A 389 -18.24 -0.19 -11.82
C SER A 389 -19.43 -1.01 -11.30
N LYS A 390 -20.61 -0.40 -11.35
CA LYS A 390 -21.87 -0.99 -10.91
C LYS A 390 -22.44 -1.94 -11.97
#